data_ed616887afe139c045577d66215be893
#
_entry.id   ed616887afe139c045577d66215be893
#
_cell.length_a   1.000
_cell.length_b   1.000
_cell.length_c   1.000
_cell.angle_alpha   90.00
_cell.angle_beta   90.00
_cell.angle_gamma   90.00
#
_symmetry.space_group_name_H-M   'P 1'
#
loop_
_entity.id
_entity.type
_entity.pdbx_description
1 polymer ?
#
loop_
_entity_poly.entity_id
_entity_poly.type
_entity_poly.pdbx_seq_one_letter_code
_entity_poly.pdbx_strand_id
1 'polypeptide(L)'
;MTAQRSTRALIVFIASLVLLTQTGIAATISNHTLTPTRKPRTVKETPRARRHMRHLARHRRVRSRTVVALKKHHYYEHFYASSYASDITDGDKTVGEDPVVRQAAIDALGNMNGTVLAIQPTSGRILAMVNQKLALSSGAQPCSTIKLSVALAALSEGIITKETEVRLGGRSHMNLTLALAHSNNAYFEALGRQLGFEKVAHYAHMFGLGELAGYHIAGEQPGVYPEEEISSKLGGVGKMCSFGEGISMTPLQLGALVTAISNGGTMYYLQHPSTAAAITNFQPMVKRHLNIGGLIPEISDGMAGAVEFGTARRLLLNFNEEEVLGKTGTCSRAGTRFGWFASYANTNFGRIVVVVFLEGGRPTFGPKAAEIAGRMYHNLYSHDFFLAKPIVPEAPVPAAARDASSTD
;
A
#
# COMPACT_ATOMS: atom_id res chain seq x y z
N MET A 1 20.05 -56.79 27.83
CA MET A 1 19.34 -56.46 29.06
C MET A 1 19.09 -54.97 28.95
N THR A 2 17.96 -54.42 28.89
CA THR A 2 16.58 -54.61 29.13
C THR A 2 15.76 -53.62 28.26
N ALA A 3 14.69 -54.11 27.67
CA ALA A 3 13.70 -53.40 26.93
C ALA A 3 12.82 -52.55 27.83
N GLN A 4 12.21 -51.47 27.28
CA GLN A 4 10.88 -51.01 27.66
C GLN A 4 10.41 -50.00 26.62
N ARG A 5 9.51 -50.36 25.82
CA ARG A 5 8.03 -50.40 25.75
C ARG A 5 7.40 -49.06 25.39
N SER A 6 7.00 -49.08 24.17
CA SER A 6 5.92 -48.35 23.46
C SER A 6 4.64 -48.15 24.28
N THR A 7 4.05 -46.98 24.19
CA THR A 7 2.61 -46.78 24.45
C THR A 7 2.03 -45.92 23.31
N ARG A 8 1.27 -46.60 22.45
CA ARG A 8 0.39 -45.99 21.44
C ARG A 8 -0.90 -45.60 22.13
N ALA A 9 -1.27 -44.34 22.07
CA ALA A 9 -2.63 -43.89 22.40
C ALA A 9 -3.48 -43.86 21.12
N LEU A 10 -4.50 -44.71 21.13
CA LEU A 10 -5.51 -44.86 20.10
C LEU A 10 -6.60 -43.81 20.37
N ILE A 11 -6.82 -42.87 19.49
CA ILE A 11 -7.97 -41.96 19.54
C ILE A 11 -9.04 -42.48 18.59
N VAL A 12 -10.17 -42.82 19.18
CA VAL A 12 -11.37 -43.37 18.55
C VAL A 12 -12.15 -42.20 17.90
N PHE A 13 -12.42 -42.32 16.61
CA PHE A 13 -13.37 -41.49 15.88
C PHE A 13 -14.80 -41.92 16.23
N ILE A 14 -15.59 -40.99 16.79
CA ILE A 14 -17.04 -41.12 16.88
C ILE A 14 -17.65 -40.25 15.78
N ALA A 15 -18.13 -40.90 14.74
CA ALA A 15 -18.97 -40.28 13.72
C ALA A 15 -20.42 -40.28 14.22
N SER A 16 -21.00 -39.12 14.49
CA SER A 16 -22.43 -38.94 14.74
C SER A 16 -23.14 -38.56 13.46
N LEU A 17 -23.89 -39.51 12.94
CA LEU A 17 -24.83 -39.39 11.82
C LEU A 17 -26.08 -38.67 12.31
N VAL A 18 -26.37 -37.45 11.87
CA VAL A 18 -27.65 -36.78 12.10
C VAL A 18 -28.48 -36.88 10.83
N LEU A 19 -29.55 -37.69 10.92
CA LEU A 19 -30.62 -37.79 9.91
C LEU A 19 -31.47 -36.50 9.95
N LEU A 20 -31.54 -35.76 8.87
CA LEU A 20 -32.52 -34.69 8.67
C LEU A 20 -33.80 -35.30 8.10
N THR A 21 -34.86 -35.30 8.90
CA THR A 21 -36.23 -35.53 8.44
C THR A 21 -36.81 -34.20 7.91
N GLN A 22 -37.12 -34.17 6.63
CA GLN A 22 -37.92 -33.11 6.02
C GLN A 22 -39.37 -33.30 6.37
N THR A 23 -39.97 -32.34 7.09
CA THR A 23 -41.42 -32.20 7.18
C THR A 23 -41.83 -30.97 6.39
N GLY A 24 -42.43 -31.21 5.23
CA GLY A 24 -43.08 -30.20 4.43
C GLY A 24 -44.38 -29.72 5.10
N ILE A 25 -44.51 -28.42 5.27
CA ILE A 25 -45.76 -27.76 5.60
C ILE A 25 -46.29 -27.10 4.35
N ALA A 26 -47.30 -27.70 3.76
CA ALA A 26 -48.09 -27.10 2.68
C ALA A 26 -49.02 -26.04 3.28
N ALA A 27 -48.81 -24.77 2.93
CA ALA A 27 -49.73 -23.69 3.26
C ALA A 27 -50.88 -23.68 2.25
N THR A 28 -52.06 -24.07 2.69
CA THR A 28 -53.29 -23.97 1.92
C THR A 28 -53.77 -22.52 1.89
N ILE A 29 -53.83 -21.92 0.71
CA ILE A 29 -54.44 -20.61 0.48
C ILE A 29 -55.94 -20.79 0.47
N SER A 30 -56.63 -20.32 1.52
CA SER A 30 -58.09 -20.24 1.58
C SER A 30 -58.59 -18.92 1.03
N ASN A 31 -59.22 -18.95 -0.13
CA ASN A 31 -59.93 -17.82 -0.71
C ASN A 31 -61.24 -17.56 0.08
N HIS A 32 -61.25 -16.52 0.88
CA HIS A 32 -62.50 -15.99 1.42
C HIS A 32 -62.90 -14.75 0.60
N THR A 33 -63.90 -14.95 -0.25
CA THR A 33 -64.71 -13.89 -0.87
C THR A 33 -65.56 -13.23 0.19
N LEU A 34 -65.30 -12.00 0.53
CA LEU A 34 -66.16 -11.13 1.33
C LEU A 34 -66.84 -10.11 0.43
N THR A 35 -68.15 -10.24 0.30
CA THR A 35 -69.07 -9.26 -0.32
C THR A 35 -69.14 -7.96 0.48
N PRO A 36 -69.12 -6.78 -0.18
CA PRO A 36 -69.20 -5.52 0.53
C PRO A 36 -70.66 -5.00 0.54
N THR A 37 -71.22 -4.91 1.72
CA THR A 37 -72.42 -4.12 1.93
C THR A 37 -72.23 -3.17 3.11
N ARG A 38 -71.76 -1.97 2.82
CA ARG A 38 -72.06 -0.77 3.62
C ARG A 38 -71.83 0.49 2.82
N LYS A 39 -72.91 1.20 2.53
CA LYS A 39 -72.88 2.54 1.90
C LYS A 39 -72.12 3.49 2.80
N PRO A 40 -71.23 4.36 2.26
CA PRO A 40 -70.54 5.36 3.06
C PRO A 40 -71.49 6.46 3.46
N ARG A 41 -71.53 6.73 4.77
CA ARG A 41 -72.24 7.86 5.39
C ARG A 41 -71.52 9.16 4.98
N THR A 42 -72.18 10.02 4.19
CA THR A 42 -71.64 11.33 3.81
C THR A 42 -71.60 12.23 5.05
N VAL A 43 -70.38 12.46 5.55
CA VAL A 43 -70.13 13.48 6.56
C VAL A 43 -70.07 14.83 5.83
N LYS A 44 -71.00 15.73 6.13
CA LYS A 44 -70.93 17.12 5.62
C LYS A 44 -69.70 17.81 6.23
N GLU A 45 -68.67 18.00 5.43
CA GLU A 45 -67.50 18.77 5.82
C GLU A 45 -67.86 20.24 6.07
N THR A 46 -67.43 20.76 7.24
CA THR A 46 -67.64 22.16 7.59
C THR A 46 -66.64 23.02 6.76
N PRO A 47 -66.98 24.29 6.48
CA PRO A 47 -66.12 25.19 5.66
C PRO A 47 -64.69 25.36 6.22
N ARG A 48 -64.50 25.09 7.51
CA ARG A 48 -63.21 25.21 8.20
C ARG A 48 -62.28 24.03 7.87
N ALA A 49 -62.82 22.83 7.70
CA ALA A 49 -62.05 21.63 7.29
C ALA A 49 -61.54 21.75 5.83
N ARG A 50 -62.38 22.29 4.92
CA ARG A 50 -61.97 22.53 3.52
C ARG A 50 -60.83 23.54 3.38
N ARG A 51 -60.75 24.54 4.27
CA ARG A 51 -59.70 25.59 4.24
C ARG A 51 -58.35 24.97 4.72
N HIS A 52 -58.39 24.10 5.72
CA HIS A 52 -57.18 23.43 6.25
C HIS A 52 -56.60 22.41 5.25
N MET A 53 -57.45 21.62 4.59
CA MET A 53 -57.03 20.67 3.56
C MET A 53 -56.43 21.38 2.31
N ARG A 54 -56.96 22.53 1.92
CA ARG A 54 -56.40 23.35 0.83
C ARG A 54 -55.01 23.92 1.19
N HIS A 55 -54.76 24.27 2.44
CA HIS A 55 -53.45 24.72 2.92
C HIS A 55 -52.42 23.60 2.91
N LEU A 56 -52.78 22.41 3.37
CA LEU A 56 -51.90 21.25 3.35
C LEU A 56 -51.59 20.77 1.93
N ALA A 57 -52.57 20.81 1.02
CA ALA A 57 -52.34 20.47 -0.37
C ALA A 57 -51.45 21.50 -1.10
N ARG A 58 -51.51 22.80 -0.72
CA ARG A 58 -50.66 23.84 -1.26
C ARG A 58 -49.20 23.69 -0.78
N HIS A 59 -48.98 23.37 0.49
CA HIS A 59 -47.65 23.09 1.00
C HIS A 59 -47.03 21.77 0.41
N ARG A 60 -47.84 20.77 0.11
CA ARG A 60 -47.37 19.55 -0.54
C ARG A 60 -46.99 19.78 -2.01
N ARG A 61 -47.69 20.67 -2.72
CA ARG A 61 -47.34 21.02 -4.12
C ARG A 61 -46.11 21.93 -4.22
N VAL A 62 -45.80 22.76 -3.21
CA VAL A 62 -44.60 23.60 -3.19
C VAL A 62 -43.37 22.76 -2.88
N ARG A 63 -43.48 21.71 -2.04
CA ARG A 63 -42.36 20.79 -1.78
C ARG A 63 -42.03 19.81 -2.93
N SER A 64 -42.98 19.55 -3.84
CA SER A 64 -42.72 18.65 -4.97
C SER A 64 -42.13 19.36 -6.21
N ARG A 65 -42.01 20.68 -6.19
CA ARG A 65 -41.47 21.45 -7.34
C ARG A 65 -40.00 21.83 -7.25
N THR A 66 -39.30 21.47 -6.17
CA THR A 66 -37.89 21.79 -6.00
C THR A 66 -36.98 20.58 -5.84
N VAL A 67 -37.37 19.39 -6.34
CA VAL A 67 -36.41 18.41 -6.69
C VAL A 67 -35.96 18.71 -8.12
N VAL A 68 -35.15 19.76 -8.25
CA VAL A 68 -34.26 19.88 -9.41
C VAL A 68 -33.40 18.64 -9.34
N ALA A 69 -33.66 17.70 -10.23
CA ALA A 69 -32.75 16.59 -10.44
C ALA A 69 -31.40 17.23 -10.78
N LEU A 70 -30.52 17.31 -9.79
CA LEU A 70 -29.11 17.61 -10.01
C LEU A 70 -28.66 16.54 -11.00
N LYS A 71 -28.54 16.92 -12.29
CA LYS A 71 -27.87 16.10 -13.27
C LYS A 71 -26.53 15.77 -12.66
N LYS A 72 -26.36 14.51 -12.21
CA LYS A 72 -25.04 14.01 -11.85
C LYS A 72 -24.19 14.18 -13.10
N HIS A 73 -23.37 15.23 -13.12
CA HIS A 73 -22.31 15.33 -14.11
C HIS A 73 -21.42 14.13 -13.86
N HIS A 74 -21.55 13.10 -14.68
CA HIS A 74 -20.58 12.02 -14.74
C HIS A 74 -19.30 12.62 -15.32
N TYR A 75 -18.37 12.97 -14.45
CA TYR A 75 -17.02 13.31 -14.86
C TYR A 75 -16.36 12.06 -15.40
N TYR A 76 -16.13 12.03 -16.72
CA TYR A 76 -15.33 10.98 -17.36
C TYR A 76 -13.90 11.48 -17.43
N GLU A 77 -13.04 10.83 -16.67
CA GLU A 77 -11.61 11.06 -16.74
C GLU A 77 -11.08 10.45 -18.05
N HIS A 78 -10.51 11.28 -18.91
CA HIS A 78 -9.89 10.84 -20.16
C HIS A 78 -8.41 10.63 -19.93
N PHE A 79 -7.92 9.43 -20.28
CA PHE A 79 -6.51 9.08 -20.19
C PHE A 79 -5.94 8.98 -21.62
N TYR A 80 -4.75 9.54 -21.80
CA TYR A 80 -4.03 9.52 -23.07
C TYR A 80 -2.87 8.51 -23.05
N ALA A 81 -2.30 8.24 -21.88
CA ALA A 81 -1.21 7.29 -21.73
C ALA A 81 -1.72 5.84 -21.75
N SER A 82 -0.99 4.95 -22.42
CA SER A 82 -1.27 3.52 -22.41
C SER A 82 -0.88 2.90 -21.07
N SER A 83 -1.73 1.99 -20.58
CA SER A 83 -1.40 1.16 -19.41
C SER A 83 -0.54 -0.06 -19.75
N TYR A 84 -0.26 -0.26 -21.02
CA TYR A 84 0.50 -1.40 -21.54
C TYR A 84 1.67 -0.90 -22.37
N ALA A 85 2.80 -1.56 -22.25
CA ALA A 85 4.00 -1.31 -23.02
C ALA A 85 4.58 -2.63 -23.53
N SER A 86 5.21 -2.58 -24.71
CA SER A 86 6.11 -3.62 -25.19
C SER A 86 7.51 -3.31 -24.66
N ASP A 87 8.34 -4.33 -24.61
CA ASP A 87 9.80 -4.20 -24.38
C ASP A 87 10.18 -3.40 -23.11
N ILE A 88 9.47 -3.67 -22.01
CA ILE A 88 9.69 -3.00 -20.71
C ILE A 88 11.09 -3.24 -20.13
N THR A 89 11.85 -4.18 -20.65
CA THR A 89 13.22 -4.54 -20.21
C THR A 89 14.31 -4.03 -21.15
N ASP A 90 13.90 -3.34 -22.23
CA ASP A 90 14.85 -2.85 -23.23
C ASP A 90 15.79 -1.79 -22.63
N GLY A 91 17.10 -2.02 -22.79
CA GLY A 91 18.14 -1.16 -22.24
C GLY A 91 18.45 -1.37 -20.75
N ASP A 92 17.78 -2.30 -20.06
CA ASP A 92 18.07 -2.60 -18.66
C ASP A 92 19.47 -3.22 -18.49
N LYS A 93 20.23 -2.71 -17.52
CA LYS A 93 21.51 -3.25 -17.08
C LYS A 93 21.26 -4.28 -15.99
N THR A 94 21.55 -5.55 -16.26
CA THR A 94 21.17 -6.66 -15.36
C THR A 94 22.35 -7.30 -14.63
N VAL A 95 23.58 -6.90 -14.98
CA VAL A 95 24.79 -7.40 -14.32
C VAL A 95 24.74 -7.05 -12.83
N GLY A 96 24.81 -8.06 -11.96
CA GLY A 96 24.76 -7.88 -10.51
C GLY A 96 23.36 -7.91 -9.91
N GLU A 97 22.31 -7.99 -10.71
CA GLU A 97 20.98 -8.33 -10.22
C GLU A 97 20.87 -9.82 -9.84
N ASP A 98 19.94 -10.13 -8.95
CA ASP A 98 19.59 -11.51 -8.64
C ASP A 98 18.67 -12.05 -9.75
N PRO A 99 19.05 -13.13 -10.47
CA PRO A 99 18.29 -13.61 -11.62
C PRO A 99 16.90 -14.14 -11.22
N VAL A 100 16.74 -14.71 -10.04
CA VAL A 100 15.45 -15.22 -9.54
C VAL A 100 14.53 -14.04 -9.24
N VAL A 101 15.05 -13.03 -8.55
CA VAL A 101 14.29 -11.82 -8.20
C VAL A 101 13.91 -11.04 -9.47
N ARG A 102 14.84 -10.94 -10.44
CA ARG A 102 14.56 -10.27 -11.71
C ARG A 102 13.47 -10.97 -12.50
N GLN A 103 13.57 -12.30 -12.65
CA GLN A 103 12.57 -13.05 -13.40
C GLN A 103 11.20 -12.96 -12.73
N ALA A 104 11.15 -13.10 -11.40
CA ALA A 104 9.92 -12.92 -10.63
C ALA A 104 9.27 -11.54 -10.83
N ALA A 105 10.09 -10.49 -10.92
CA ALA A 105 9.61 -9.12 -11.17
C ALA A 105 9.06 -8.94 -12.59
N ILE A 106 9.74 -9.48 -13.61
CA ILE A 106 9.31 -9.44 -15.02
C ILE A 106 7.98 -10.17 -15.18
N ASP A 107 7.87 -11.39 -14.68
CA ASP A 107 6.67 -12.21 -14.79
C ASP A 107 5.48 -11.57 -14.05
N ALA A 108 5.75 -10.95 -12.90
CA ALA A 108 4.72 -10.25 -12.13
C ALA A 108 4.20 -8.99 -12.84
N LEU A 109 5.09 -8.20 -13.43
CA LEU A 109 4.75 -6.95 -14.13
C LEU A 109 4.01 -7.26 -15.45
N GLY A 110 4.43 -8.31 -16.16
CA GLY A 110 3.89 -8.67 -17.47
C GLY A 110 4.08 -7.53 -18.47
N ASN A 111 3.04 -7.19 -19.20
CA ASN A 111 3.05 -6.10 -20.18
C ASN A 111 2.51 -4.76 -19.64
N MET A 112 2.41 -4.60 -18.32
CA MET A 112 1.97 -3.32 -17.76
C MET A 112 3.04 -2.24 -17.96
N ASN A 113 2.62 -1.03 -18.33
CA ASN A 113 3.50 0.14 -18.37
C ASN A 113 3.84 0.56 -16.94
N GLY A 114 4.99 0.11 -16.47
CA GLY A 114 5.41 0.28 -15.09
C GLY A 114 6.84 -0.17 -14.85
N THR A 115 7.25 -0.09 -13.60
CA THR A 115 8.54 -0.59 -13.10
C THR A 115 8.35 -1.36 -11.81
N VAL A 116 9.23 -2.34 -11.59
CA VAL A 116 9.35 -3.09 -10.33
C VAL A 116 10.78 -2.96 -9.82
N LEU A 117 10.89 -2.51 -8.58
CA LEU A 117 12.15 -2.37 -7.87
C LEU A 117 12.15 -3.30 -6.65
N ALA A 118 13.17 -4.14 -6.54
CA ALA A 118 13.39 -5.03 -5.40
C ALA A 118 14.68 -4.67 -4.69
N ILE A 119 14.64 -4.52 -3.35
CA ILE A 119 15.77 -4.05 -2.56
C ILE A 119 15.99 -4.98 -1.37
N GLN A 120 17.25 -5.27 -1.08
CA GLN A 120 17.68 -5.92 0.16
C GLN A 120 17.77 -4.86 1.27
N PRO A 121 16.91 -4.91 2.29
CA PRO A 121 16.80 -3.80 3.23
C PRO A 121 17.97 -3.70 4.23
N THR A 122 18.75 -4.76 4.39
CA THR A 122 19.91 -4.79 5.28
C THR A 122 21.18 -4.14 4.68
N SER A 123 21.14 -3.79 3.38
CA SER A 123 22.32 -3.28 2.68
C SER A 123 22.04 -2.15 1.69
N GLY A 124 20.77 -1.93 1.31
CA GLY A 124 20.40 -1.01 0.24
C GLY A 124 20.74 -1.54 -1.17
N ARG A 125 21.16 -2.82 -1.29
CA ARG A 125 21.43 -3.43 -2.60
C ARG A 125 20.13 -3.61 -3.37
N ILE A 126 20.10 -3.10 -4.60
CA ILE A 126 19.04 -3.36 -5.57
C ILE A 126 19.26 -4.79 -6.09
N LEU A 127 18.28 -5.65 -5.84
CA LEU A 127 18.29 -7.06 -6.30
C LEU A 127 17.75 -7.19 -7.72
N ALA A 128 16.78 -6.33 -8.08
CA ALA A 128 16.25 -6.22 -9.43
C ALA A 128 15.62 -4.83 -9.64
N MET A 129 15.76 -4.29 -10.84
CA MET A 129 15.13 -3.06 -11.28
C MET A 129 14.65 -3.24 -12.73
N VAL A 130 13.38 -3.58 -12.91
CA VAL A 130 12.75 -3.82 -14.22
C VAL A 130 12.20 -2.53 -14.77
N ASN A 131 12.43 -2.22 -16.03
CA ASN A 131 12.16 -0.96 -16.71
C ASN A 131 12.91 0.21 -16.04
N GLN A 132 14.24 0.13 -16.12
CA GLN A 132 15.14 1.11 -15.51
C GLN A 132 14.92 2.54 -16.05
N LYS A 133 14.52 2.67 -17.31
CA LYS A 133 14.15 3.96 -17.90
C LYS A 133 13.07 4.67 -17.10
N LEU A 134 12.06 3.94 -16.65
CA LEU A 134 10.98 4.51 -15.83
C LEU A 134 11.39 4.64 -14.36
N ALA A 135 12.11 3.66 -13.82
CA ALA A 135 12.56 3.66 -12.43
C ALA A 135 13.49 4.85 -12.12
N LEU A 136 14.35 5.22 -13.07
CA LEU A 136 15.35 6.27 -12.95
C LEU A 136 14.87 7.66 -13.43
N SER A 137 13.62 7.75 -13.91
CA SER A 137 13.01 9.01 -14.36
C SER A 137 12.85 10.01 -13.21
N SER A 138 12.46 11.25 -13.55
CA SER A 138 12.19 12.32 -12.56
C SER A 138 11.01 12.04 -11.62
N GLY A 139 10.45 10.83 -11.70
CA GLY A 139 9.37 10.37 -10.84
C GLY A 139 7.99 10.92 -11.24
N ALA A 140 7.04 10.71 -10.37
CA ALA A 140 5.66 11.14 -10.53
C ALA A 140 5.07 11.57 -9.19
N GLN A 141 3.85 12.12 -9.22
CA GLN A 141 3.12 12.43 -8.01
C GLN A 141 2.99 11.18 -7.13
N PRO A 142 3.46 11.21 -5.86
CA PRO A 142 3.46 10.03 -4.99
C PRO A 142 2.06 9.56 -4.60
N CYS A 143 1.05 10.37 -4.86
CA CYS A 143 -0.31 10.10 -4.43
C CYS A 143 -0.33 9.79 -2.92
N SER A 144 -1.04 8.74 -2.52
CA SER A 144 -1.16 8.37 -1.10
C SER A 144 0.05 7.67 -0.49
N THR A 145 1.13 7.40 -1.23
CA THR A 145 2.35 6.86 -0.62
C THR A 145 3.10 7.90 0.22
N ILE A 146 2.90 9.20 -0.05
CA ILE A 146 3.43 10.30 0.77
C ILE A 146 2.99 10.20 2.24
N LYS A 147 1.87 9.52 2.51
CA LYS A 147 1.28 9.37 3.84
C LYS A 147 2.21 8.64 4.82
N LEU A 148 3.14 7.81 4.33
CA LEU A 148 4.16 7.18 5.19
C LEU A 148 5.08 8.24 5.81
N SER A 149 5.59 9.17 5.00
CA SER A 149 6.41 10.29 5.47
C SER A 149 5.64 11.17 6.45
N VAL A 150 4.38 11.50 6.13
CA VAL A 150 3.53 12.36 6.99
C VAL A 150 3.19 11.69 8.32
N ALA A 151 2.90 10.38 8.31
CA ALA A 151 2.66 9.62 9.54
C ALA A 151 3.88 9.63 10.45
N LEU A 152 5.06 9.32 9.90
CA LEU A 152 6.31 9.35 10.65
C LEU A 152 6.64 10.76 11.18
N ALA A 153 6.38 11.81 10.39
CA ALA A 153 6.55 13.19 10.84
C ALA A 153 5.65 13.52 12.04
N ALA A 154 4.37 13.17 11.96
CA ALA A 154 3.40 13.44 13.02
C ALA A 154 3.70 12.66 14.31
N LEU A 155 4.16 11.41 14.19
CA LEU A 155 4.62 10.58 15.29
C LEU A 155 5.91 11.16 15.91
N SER A 156 6.88 11.57 15.08
CA SER A 156 8.15 12.18 15.54
C SER A 156 7.94 13.47 16.32
N GLU A 157 6.94 14.26 15.94
CA GLU A 157 6.55 15.49 16.63
C GLU A 157 5.65 15.24 17.86
N GLY A 158 5.31 13.98 18.15
CA GLY A 158 4.41 13.63 19.25
C GLY A 158 2.98 14.15 19.10
N ILE A 159 2.58 14.53 17.89
CA ILE A 159 1.23 15.03 17.58
C ILE A 159 0.19 13.91 17.70
N ILE A 160 0.59 12.69 17.34
CA ILE A 160 -0.25 11.48 17.41
C ILE A 160 0.55 10.28 17.96
N THR A 161 -0.18 9.30 18.46
CA THR A 161 0.16 7.88 18.55
C THR A 161 -0.75 7.09 17.62
N LYS A 162 -0.59 5.78 17.49
CA LYS A 162 -1.50 4.97 16.67
C LYS A 162 -2.94 4.95 17.19
N GLU A 163 -3.14 5.15 18.50
CA GLU A 163 -4.44 5.21 19.16
C GLU A 163 -5.11 6.58 19.10
N THR A 164 -4.36 7.64 18.75
CA THR A 164 -4.90 9.00 18.75
C THR A 164 -6.02 9.16 17.72
N GLU A 165 -7.22 9.50 18.21
CA GLU A 165 -8.40 9.73 17.38
C GLU A 165 -8.39 11.17 16.81
N VAL A 166 -8.10 11.29 15.52
CA VAL A 166 -8.13 12.56 14.79
C VAL A 166 -9.54 12.83 14.27
N ARG A 167 -10.06 14.04 14.54
CA ARG A 167 -11.38 14.48 14.08
C ARG A 167 -11.37 14.81 12.59
N LEU A 168 -12.24 14.16 11.83
CA LEU A 168 -12.33 14.29 10.35
C LEU A 168 -13.46 15.23 9.90
N GLY A 169 -14.23 15.76 10.84
CA GLY A 169 -15.40 16.60 10.61
C GLY A 169 -16.68 15.97 11.15
N GLY A 170 -17.61 16.81 11.59
CA GLY A 170 -18.83 16.35 12.24
C GLY A 170 -18.52 15.47 13.46
N ARG A 171 -19.06 14.27 13.49
CA ARG A 171 -18.83 13.24 14.54
C ARG A 171 -17.84 12.16 14.11
N SER A 172 -17.21 12.28 12.95
CA SER A 172 -16.29 11.28 12.44
C SER A 172 -14.89 11.45 13.03
N HIS A 173 -14.33 10.38 13.57
CA HIS A 173 -12.97 10.29 14.07
C HIS A 173 -12.32 9.04 13.50
N MET A 174 -11.00 9.01 13.46
CA MET A 174 -10.23 7.86 12.97
C MET A 174 -8.84 7.88 13.60
N ASN A 175 -8.30 6.70 13.90
CA ASN A 175 -6.93 6.53 14.35
C ASN A 175 -5.97 6.29 13.18
N LEU A 176 -4.67 6.25 13.45
CA LEU A 176 -3.62 6.11 12.44
C LEU A 176 -3.70 4.78 11.69
N THR A 177 -3.96 3.67 12.40
CA THR A 177 -4.07 2.32 11.83
C THR A 177 -5.13 2.28 10.71
N LEU A 178 -6.35 2.70 11.01
CA LEU A 178 -7.44 2.73 10.03
C LEU A 178 -7.19 3.77 8.92
N ALA A 179 -6.58 4.91 9.27
CA ALA A 179 -6.26 5.95 8.30
C ALA A 179 -5.23 5.50 7.26
N LEU A 180 -4.22 4.73 7.67
CA LEU A 180 -3.23 4.13 6.76
C LEU A 180 -3.87 3.00 5.94
N ALA A 181 -4.59 2.07 6.58
CA ALA A 181 -5.21 0.92 5.94
C ALA A 181 -6.19 1.34 4.83
N HIS A 182 -7.07 2.29 5.12
CA HIS A 182 -8.05 2.82 4.17
C HIS A 182 -7.55 4.01 3.35
N SER A 183 -6.31 4.45 3.62
CA SER A 183 -5.70 5.59 2.92
C SER A 183 -6.54 6.86 3.00
N ASN A 184 -7.05 7.20 4.20
CA ASN A 184 -7.99 8.29 4.40
C ASN A 184 -7.35 9.67 4.16
N ASN A 185 -7.88 10.44 3.22
CA ASN A 185 -7.31 11.74 2.85
C ASN A 185 -7.55 12.80 3.91
N ALA A 186 -8.78 12.85 4.48
CA ALA A 186 -9.13 13.86 5.47
C ALA A 186 -8.25 13.77 6.73
N TYR A 187 -7.87 12.54 7.13
CA TYR A 187 -6.94 12.31 8.23
C TYR A 187 -5.58 12.97 7.96
N PHE A 188 -4.98 12.67 6.81
CA PHE A 188 -3.65 13.19 6.45
C PHE A 188 -3.66 14.67 6.08
N GLU A 189 -4.77 15.21 5.57
CA GLU A 189 -4.96 16.64 5.42
C GLU A 189 -4.98 17.35 6.79
N ALA A 190 -5.64 16.76 7.80
CA ALA A 190 -5.67 17.30 9.15
C ALA A 190 -4.28 17.28 9.79
N LEU A 191 -3.53 16.17 9.65
CA LEU A 191 -2.14 16.08 10.13
C LEU A 191 -1.24 17.12 9.45
N GLY A 192 -1.33 17.25 8.12
CA GLY A 192 -0.54 18.22 7.38
C GLY A 192 -0.79 19.66 7.84
N ARG A 193 -2.05 20.04 8.06
CA ARG A 193 -2.40 21.36 8.60
C ARG A 193 -1.90 21.56 10.03
N GLN A 194 -1.85 20.51 10.84
CA GLN A 194 -1.34 20.56 12.22
C GLN A 194 0.18 20.64 12.28
N LEU A 195 0.87 19.93 11.40
CA LEU A 195 2.34 19.99 11.26
C LEU A 195 2.81 21.35 10.72
N GLY A 196 2.11 21.85 9.69
CA GLY A 196 2.56 22.99 8.89
C GLY A 196 3.60 22.59 7.84
N PHE A 197 3.78 23.45 6.83
CA PHE A 197 4.65 23.17 5.69
C PHE A 197 6.11 22.93 6.12
N GLU A 198 6.65 23.77 6.98
CA GLU A 198 8.05 23.70 7.40
C GLU A 198 8.43 22.33 7.99
N LYS A 199 7.60 21.80 8.90
CA LYS A 199 7.85 20.49 9.50
C LYS A 199 7.67 19.37 8.48
N VAL A 200 6.60 19.44 7.67
CA VAL A 200 6.36 18.44 6.61
C VAL A 200 7.53 18.38 5.64
N ALA A 201 8.05 19.53 5.19
CA ALA A 201 9.21 19.61 4.32
C ALA A 201 10.49 19.12 4.99
N HIS A 202 10.74 19.52 6.24
CA HIS A 202 11.89 19.05 7.02
C HIS A 202 11.95 17.52 7.07
N TYR A 203 10.83 16.87 7.47
CA TYR A 203 10.78 15.42 7.54
C TYR A 203 10.84 14.76 6.15
N ALA A 204 10.22 15.35 5.14
CA ALA A 204 10.30 14.83 3.77
C ALA A 204 11.75 14.77 3.27
N HIS A 205 12.53 15.84 3.46
CA HIS A 205 13.97 15.85 3.13
C HIS A 205 14.77 14.88 4.00
N MET A 206 14.46 14.80 5.30
CA MET A 206 15.10 13.83 6.19
C MET A 206 14.86 12.39 5.72
N PHE A 207 13.70 12.11 5.13
CA PHE A 207 13.31 10.82 4.55
C PHE A 207 13.74 10.64 3.08
N GLY A 208 14.56 11.55 2.54
CA GLY A 208 15.20 11.40 1.23
C GLY A 208 14.39 11.90 0.04
N LEU A 209 13.28 12.65 0.26
CA LEU A 209 12.53 13.24 -0.84
C LEU A 209 13.26 14.48 -1.38
N GLY A 210 13.27 14.63 -2.71
CA GLY A 210 13.95 15.74 -3.38
C GLY A 210 15.46 15.56 -3.57
N GLU A 211 16.02 14.37 -3.25
CA GLU A 211 17.44 14.05 -3.42
C GLU A 211 17.63 12.69 -4.12
N LEU A 212 18.83 12.41 -4.62
CA LEU A 212 19.14 11.09 -5.16
C LEU A 212 19.10 10.03 -4.05
N ALA A 213 18.40 8.93 -4.31
CA ALA A 213 18.35 7.77 -3.40
C ALA A 213 19.55 6.84 -3.60
N GLY A 214 20.06 6.77 -4.83
CA GLY A 214 21.13 5.89 -5.23
C GLY A 214 22.53 6.45 -5.01
N TYR A 215 23.51 5.55 -4.94
CA TYR A 215 24.93 5.87 -4.97
C TYR A 215 25.49 5.63 -6.37
N HIS A 216 25.76 6.71 -7.09
CA HIS A 216 26.29 6.66 -8.45
C HIS A 216 25.51 5.76 -9.44
N ILE A 217 24.19 5.74 -9.34
CA ILE A 217 23.35 5.07 -10.33
C ILE A 217 23.23 5.98 -11.55
N ALA A 218 23.82 5.55 -12.66
CA ALA A 218 23.84 6.34 -13.89
C ALA A 218 22.41 6.55 -14.42
N GLY A 219 22.05 7.80 -14.67
CA GLY A 219 20.73 8.19 -15.20
C GLY A 219 19.66 8.41 -14.14
N GLU A 220 19.94 8.17 -12.84
CA GLU A 220 19.02 8.50 -11.78
C GLU A 220 18.73 10.00 -11.76
N GLN A 221 17.44 10.35 -11.68
CA GLN A 221 16.97 11.71 -11.48
C GLN A 221 16.48 11.88 -10.04
N PRO A 222 16.74 13.02 -9.39
CA PRO A 222 16.08 13.34 -8.14
C PRO A 222 14.60 13.61 -8.44
N GLY A 223 13.74 13.31 -7.50
CA GLY A 223 12.38 13.83 -7.54
C GLY A 223 12.36 15.34 -7.30
N VAL A 224 11.17 15.88 -7.14
CA VAL A 224 11.00 17.31 -6.81
C VAL A 224 10.21 17.40 -5.51
N TYR A 225 10.77 18.12 -4.54
CA TYR A 225 10.02 18.57 -3.38
C TYR A 225 9.95 20.10 -3.41
N PRO A 226 8.76 20.72 -3.31
CA PRO A 226 8.62 22.18 -3.37
C PRO A 226 9.34 22.87 -2.21
N GLU A 227 9.96 24.02 -2.49
CA GLU A 227 10.59 24.87 -1.47
C GLU A 227 9.58 25.65 -0.64
N GLU A 228 8.37 25.85 -1.21
CA GLU A 228 7.26 26.58 -0.58
C GLU A 228 5.97 25.75 -0.62
N GLU A 229 5.06 26.08 0.30
CA GLU A 229 3.71 25.50 0.32
C GLU A 229 2.97 25.80 -0.99
N ILE A 230 2.31 24.78 -1.55
CA ILE A 230 1.45 25.01 -2.71
C ILE A 230 0.28 25.94 -2.33
N SER A 231 -0.19 26.70 -3.29
CA SER A 231 -1.30 27.65 -3.08
C SER A 231 -2.48 27.01 -2.33
N SER A 232 -3.06 27.75 -1.40
CA SER A 232 -4.28 27.36 -0.68
C SER A 232 -5.47 27.06 -1.62
N LYS A 233 -5.49 27.66 -2.83
CA LYS A 233 -6.46 27.35 -3.88
C LYS A 233 -6.30 25.90 -4.42
N LEU A 234 -5.11 25.34 -4.34
CA LEU A 234 -4.80 23.95 -4.67
C LEU A 234 -4.91 23.03 -3.45
N GLY A 235 -5.25 23.57 -2.28
CA GLY A 235 -5.48 22.84 -1.04
C GLY A 235 -4.31 22.85 -0.05
N GLY A 236 -3.25 23.62 -0.33
CA GLY A 236 -2.13 23.88 0.58
C GLY A 236 -1.45 22.61 1.09
N VAL A 237 -0.78 22.71 2.23
CA VAL A 237 -0.05 21.59 2.88
C VAL A 237 -0.95 20.36 3.11
N GLY A 238 -2.25 20.54 3.30
CA GLY A 238 -3.18 19.41 3.44
C GLY A 238 -3.19 18.51 2.20
N LYS A 239 -3.23 19.09 0.98
CA LYS A 239 -3.16 18.31 -0.26
C LYS A 239 -1.77 17.74 -0.52
N MET A 240 -0.73 18.45 -0.14
CA MET A 240 0.64 17.89 -0.17
C MET A 240 0.72 16.62 0.69
N CYS A 241 0.15 16.61 1.88
CA CYS A 241 0.18 15.50 2.82
C CYS A 241 -0.75 14.33 2.46
N SER A 242 -1.85 14.58 1.78
CA SER A 242 -2.85 13.54 1.45
C SER A 242 -2.67 12.91 0.08
N PHE A 243 -2.20 13.70 -0.90
CA PHE A 243 -2.05 13.30 -2.32
C PHE A 243 -0.63 13.49 -2.87
N GLY A 244 0.26 14.17 -2.15
CA GLY A 244 1.55 14.56 -2.69
C GLY A 244 1.43 15.63 -3.79
N GLU A 245 0.45 16.52 -3.68
CA GLU A 245 0.26 17.59 -4.66
C GLU A 245 1.48 18.50 -4.69
N GLY A 246 1.98 18.82 -5.89
CA GLY A 246 3.20 19.58 -6.09
C GLY A 246 4.50 18.78 -5.95
N ILE A 247 4.45 17.53 -5.48
CA ILE A 247 5.62 16.67 -5.26
C ILE A 247 5.79 15.71 -6.44
N SER A 248 7.04 15.49 -6.86
CA SER A 248 7.43 14.36 -7.73
C SER A 248 8.40 13.47 -6.96
N MET A 249 8.06 12.20 -6.80
CA MET A 249 8.83 11.20 -6.08
C MET A 249 9.23 10.07 -7.03
N THR A 250 10.46 9.59 -6.92
CA THR A 250 10.93 8.47 -7.74
C THR A 250 10.66 7.12 -7.07
N PRO A 251 10.59 6.01 -7.82
CA PRO A 251 10.52 4.67 -7.24
C PRO A 251 11.68 4.37 -6.29
N LEU A 252 12.88 4.89 -6.58
CA LEU A 252 14.05 4.72 -5.75
C LEU A 252 13.92 5.45 -4.41
N GLN A 253 13.43 6.69 -4.40
CA GLN A 253 13.18 7.45 -3.16
C GLN A 253 12.16 6.74 -2.26
N LEU A 254 11.05 6.27 -2.84
CA LEU A 254 10.05 5.51 -2.09
C LEU A 254 10.64 4.18 -1.58
N GLY A 255 11.44 3.50 -2.40
CA GLY A 255 12.17 2.29 -2.04
C GLY A 255 13.12 2.50 -0.86
N ALA A 256 13.91 3.59 -0.89
CA ALA A 256 14.82 3.94 0.20
C ALA A 256 14.09 4.22 1.52
N LEU A 257 12.97 4.95 1.48
CA LEU A 257 12.13 5.21 2.65
C LEU A 257 11.57 3.90 3.23
N VAL A 258 10.97 3.04 2.38
CA VAL A 258 10.39 1.77 2.86
C VAL A 258 11.49 0.81 3.34
N THR A 259 12.68 0.85 2.73
CA THR A 259 13.87 0.14 3.21
C THR A 259 14.23 0.59 4.64
N ALA A 260 14.29 1.89 4.89
CA ALA A 260 14.56 2.41 6.24
C ALA A 260 13.46 2.03 7.25
N ILE A 261 12.20 2.04 6.85
CA ILE A 261 11.09 1.55 7.69
C ILE A 261 11.28 0.06 8.02
N SER A 262 11.58 -0.77 7.02
CA SER A 262 11.67 -2.22 7.20
C SER A 262 12.88 -2.67 8.03
N ASN A 263 13.94 -1.87 8.14
CA ASN A 263 15.19 -2.24 8.82
C ASN A 263 15.43 -1.53 10.15
N GLY A 264 14.46 -0.75 10.67
CA GLY A 264 14.60 -0.10 11.96
C GLY A 264 15.11 1.35 11.92
N GLY A 265 15.21 1.97 10.75
CA GLY A 265 15.54 3.39 10.59
C GLY A 265 16.90 3.67 9.94
N THR A 266 17.60 2.66 9.43
CA THR A 266 18.83 2.89 8.68
C THR A 266 18.50 3.18 7.21
N MET A 267 18.73 4.39 6.78
CA MET A 267 18.61 4.77 5.37
C MET A 267 19.95 4.52 4.68
N TYR A 268 19.96 3.58 3.76
CA TYR A 268 21.10 3.31 2.90
C TYR A 268 21.01 4.13 1.62
N TYR A 269 22.17 4.47 1.02
CA TYR A 269 22.20 4.71 -0.40
C TYR A 269 21.83 3.42 -1.12
N LEU A 270 20.90 3.51 -2.06
CA LEU A 270 20.61 2.37 -2.92
C LEU A 270 21.77 2.14 -3.87
N GLN A 271 22.18 0.90 -4.06
CA GLN A 271 23.29 0.53 -4.91
C GLN A 271 22.87 -0.52 -5.92
N HIS A 272 23.22 -0.26 -7.19
CA HIS A 272 22.99 -1.18 -8.30
C HIS A 272 24.34 -1.56 -8.92
N PRO A 273 25.08 -2.52 -8.34
CA PRO A 273 26.41 -2.88 -8.84
C PRO A 273 26.27 -3.51 -10.24
N SER A 274 26.93 -2.88 -11.22
CA SER A 274 26.81 -3.24 -12.64
C SER A 274 28.12 -3.72 -13.27
N THR A 275 29.16 -3.95 -12.46
CA THR A 275 30.44 -4.51 -12.90
C THR A 275 30.89 -5.63 -11.96
N ALA A 276 31.69 -6.58 -12.45
CA ALA A 276 32.24 -7.67 -11.63
C ALA A 276 32.98 -7.14 -10.39
N ALA A 277 33.76 -6.07 -10.52
CA ALA A 277 34.46 -5.45 -9.40
C ALA A 277 33.49 -4.85 -8.37
N ALA A 278 32.45 -4.16 -8.82
CA ALA A 278 31.44 -3.58 -7.92
C ALA A 278 30.61 -4.64 -7.19
N ILE A 279 30.40 -5.81 -7.83
CA ILE A 279 29.69 -6.94 -7.21
C ILE A 279 30.57 -7.59 -6.14
N THR A 280 31.84 -7.89 -6.48
CA THR A 280 32.79 -8.53 -5.57
C THR A 280 33.13 -7.66 -4.36
N ASN A 281 33.28 -6.37 -4.57
CA ASN A 281 33.64 -5.40 -3.52
C ASN A 281 32.42 -4.68 -2.94
N PHE A 282 31.23 -5.23 -3.09
CA PHE A 282 30.00 -4.60 -2.59
C PHE A 282 30.08 -4.42 -1.07
N GLN A 283 29.85 -3.18 -0.63
CA GLN A 283 29.70 -2.81 0.78
C GLN A 283 28.48 -1.92 0.95
N PRO A 284 27.65 -2.19 1.96
CA PRO A 284 26.52 -1.32 2.28
C PRO A 284 27.00 0.11 2.61
N MET A 285 26.33 1.10 2.05
CA MET A 285 26.63 2.51 2.34
C MET A 285 25.46 3.17 3.06
N VAL A 286 25.67 3.51 4.32
CA VAL A 286 24.67 4.24 5.12
C VAL A 286 24.63 5.69 4.64
N LYS A 287 23.45 6.17 4.29
CA LYS A 287 23.20 7.58 3.94
C LYS A 287 22.97 8.41 5.21
N ARG A 288 22.10 7.88 6.09
CA ARG A 288 21.80 8.47 7.42
C ARG A 288 21.06 7.49 8.31
N HIS A 289 21.11 7.73 9.61
CA HIS A 289 20.25 7.03 10.56
C HIS A 289 19.06 7.92 10.91
N LEU A 290 17.86 7.35 10.76
CA LEU A 290 16.60 7.99 11.11
C LEU A 290 16.20 7.54 12.52
N ASN A 291 15.83 8.48 13.38
CA ASN A 291 15.35 8.14 14.72
C ASN A 291 13.87 7.73 14.70
N ILE A 292 13.55 6.69 13.91
CA ILE A 292 12.17 6.19 13.71
C ILE A 292 11.95 4.78 14.25
N GLY A 293 12.99 4.12 14.77
CA GLY A 293 12.89 2.71 15.20
C GLY A 293 11.73 2.46 16.17
N GLY A 294 11.56 3.34 17.16
CA GLY A 294 10.44 3.28 18.10
C GLY A 294 9.08 3.65 17.51
N LEU A 295 9.04 4.27 16.32
CA LEU A 295 7.81 4.69 15.65
C LEU A 295 7.30 3.67 14.63
N ILE A 296 8.15 2.71 14.23
CA ILE A 296 7.78 1.70 13.23
C ILE A 296 6.58 0.85 13.68
N PRO A 297 6.51 0.37 14.96
CA PRO A 297 5.34 -0.36 15.44
C PRO A 297 4.03 0.45 15.32
N GLU A 298 4.11 1.79 15.44
CA GLU A 298 2.96 2.69 15.34
C GLU A 298 2.32 2.72 13.94
N ILE A 299 3.13 2.53 12.87
CA ILE A 299 2.65 2.53 11.49
C ILE A 299 2.44 1.11 10.93
N SER A 300 3.07 0.09 11.53
CA SER A 300 3.07 -1.28 11.02
C SER A 300 1.67 -1.86 10.93
N ASP A 301 0.85 -1.71 11.98
CA ASP A 301 -0.54 -2.20 11.98
C ASP A 301 -1.36 -1.61 10.84
N GLY A 302 -1.13 -0.32 10.52
CA GLY A 302 -1.82 0.35 9.42
C GLY A 302 -1.32 -0.09 8.04
N MET A 303 -0.03 -0.43 7.92
CA MET A 303 0.55 -0.97 6.68
C MET A 303 0.13 -2.43 6.46
N ALA A 304 0.07 -3.27 7.51
CA ALA A 304 -0.48 -4.62 7.46
C ALA A 304 -1.99 -4.57 7.13
N GLY A 305 -2.76 -3.75 7.83
CA GLY A 305 -4.18 -3.56 7.58
C GLY A 305 -4.50 -3.08 6.16
N ALA A 306 -3.60 -2.34 5.50
CA ALA A 306 -3.77 -1.98 4.10
C ALA A 306 -3.82 -3.21 3.18
N VAL A 307 -3.07 -4.25 3.50
CA VAL A 307 -3.03 -5.53 2.78
C VAL A 307 -4.19 -6.43 3.21
N GLU A 308 -4.45 -6.57 4.49
CA GLU A 308 -5.43 -7.51 5.03
C GLU A 308 -6.87 -7.14 4.65
N PHE A 309 -7.27 -5.90 4.88
CA PHE A 309 -8.66 -5.44 4.68
C PHE A 309 -8.78 -4.10 3.94
N GLY A 310 -7.65 -3.42 3.69
CA GLY A 310 -7.61 -2.08 3.16
C GLY A 310 -7.42 -1.99 1.65
N THR A 311 -6.67 -0.97 1.24
CA THR A 311 -6.50 -0.58 -0.17
C THR A 311 -5.61 -1.52 -0.98
N ALA A 312 -4.78 -2.34 -0.33
CA ALA A 312 -3.85 -3.26 -0.98
C ALA A 312 -4.30 -4.73 -0.96
N ARG A 313 -5.52 -5.04 -0.50
CA ARG A 313 -6.03 -6.42 -0.37
C ARG A 313 -5.99 -7.26 -1.66
N ARG A 314 -5.81 -6.62 -2.83
CA ARG A 314 -5.60 -7.35 -4.09
C ARG A 314 -4.29 -8.14 -4.13
N LEU A 315 -3.34 -7.83 -3.27
CA LEU A 315 -2.12 -8.62 -3.08
C LEU A 315 -2.46 -10.06 -2.68
N LEU A 316 -3.42 -10.22 -1.76
CA LEU A 316 -3.85 -11.53 -1.23
C LEU A 316 -4.51 -12.45 -2.28
N LEU A 317 -4.84 -11.95 -3.47
CA LEU A 317 -5.27 -12.79 -4.60
C LEU A 317 -4.17 -13.71 -5.11
N ASN A 318 -2.91 -13.39 -4.82
CA ASN A 318 -1.76 -14.11 -5.32
C ASN A 318 -0.80 -14.57 -4.21
N PHE A 319 -0.78 -13.92 -3.06
CA PHE A 319 0.18 -14.23 -1.99
C PHE A 319 -0.44 -13.98 -0.61
N ASN A 320 -0.41 -14.99 0.24
CA ASN A 320 -0.90 -14.99 1.62
C ASN A 320 -0.09 -15.91 2.54
N GLU A 321 1.07 -16.37 2.08
CA GLU A 321 1.94 -17.30 2.79
C GLU A 321 2.74 -16.60 3.89
N GLU A 322 3.07 -15.32 3.69
CA GLU A 322 3.83 -14.51 4.63
C GLU A 322 3.17 -13.13 4.79
N GLU A 323 3.44 -12.48 5.93
CA GLU A 323 2.93 -11.14 6.20
C GLU A 323 3.59 -10.11 5.28
N VAL A 324 2.79 -9.30 4.63
CA VAL A 324 3.24 -8.16 3.82
C VAL A 324 2.68 -6.86 4.37
N LEU A 325 3.56 -5.92 4.62
CA LEU A 325 3.21 -4.57 5.04
C LEU A 325 3.42 -3.60 3.88
N GLY A 326 2.45 -2.72 3.61
CA GLY A 326 2.59 -1.84 2.46
C GLY A 326 1.64 -0.67 2.39
N LYS A 327 1.86 0.19 1.40
CA LYS A 327 1.03 1.37 1.15
C LYS A 327 0.79 1.57 -0.34
N THR A 328 -0.48 1.74 -0.70
CA THR A 328 -0.90 2.08 -2.08
C THR A 328 -0.94 3.58 -2.29
N GLY A 329 -0.74 3.98 -3.55
CA GLY A 329 -1.03 5.31 -4.06
C GLY A 329 -1.80 5.25 -5.37
N THR A 330 -2.80 6.11 -5.54
CA THR A 330 -3.55 6.27 -6.80
C THR A 330 -3.90 7.73 -6.97
N CYS A 331 -3.52 8.30 -8.09
CA CYS A 331 -3.95 9.63 -8.52
C CYS A 331 -3.82 9.75 -10.04
N SER A 332 -4.20 10.92 -10.57
CA SER A 332 -4.11 11.21 -12.00
C SER A 332 -3.65 12.65 -12.18
N ARG A 333 -2.79 12.86 -13.17
CA ARG A 333 -2.32 14.20 -13.56
C ARG A 333 -2.14 14.27 -15.06
N ALA A 334 -2.61 15.33 -15.67
CA ALA A 334 -2.46 15.62 -17.11
C ALA A 334 -2.82 14.43 -18.03
N GLY A 335 -3.93 13.73 -17.73
CA GLY A 335 -4.39 12.59 -18.55
C GLY A 335 -3.58 11.30 -18.37
N THR A 336 -2.69 11.25 -17.40
CA THR A 336 -1.97 10.03 -16.99
C THR A 336 -2.41 9.63 -15.59
N ARG A 337 -2.70 8.36 -15.40
CA ARG A 337 -3.02 7.78 -14.11
C ARG A 337 -1.81 7.08 -13.53
N PHE A 338 -1.62 7.23 -12.23
CA PHE A 338 -0.51 6.62 -11.49
C PHE A 338 -1.02 5.59 -10.50
N GLY A 339 -0.33 4.47 -10.44
CA GLY A 339 -0.56 3.39 -9.49
C GLY A 339 0.73 3.04 -8.76
N TRP A 340 0.77 3.24 -7.45
CA TRP A 340 1.91 2.95 -6.60
C TRP A 340 1.58 1.86 -5.59
N PHE A 341 2.54 1.01 -5.34
CA PHE A 341 2.55 0.17 -4.14
C PHE A 341 3.99 -0.02 -3.68
N ALA A 342 4.25 0.30 -2.42
CA ALA A 342 5.53 0.02 -1.80
C ALA A 342 5.31 -0.81 -0.55
N SER A 343 6.09 -1.87 -0.39
CA SER A 343 5.86 -2.90 0.61
C SER A 343 7.15 -3.62 0.99
N TYR A 344 7.08 -4.35 2.08
CA TYR A 344 8.08 -5.38 2.42
C TYR A 344 7.37 -6.61 2.97
N ALA A 345 7.93 -7.79 2.65
CA ALA A 345 7.54 -9.04 3.27
C ALA A 345 8.32 -9.22 4.57
N ASN A 346 7.63 -9.63 5.63
CA ASN A 346 8.20 -9.88 6.94
C ASN A 346 8.32 -11.38 7.17
N THR A 347 9.38 -11.99 6.65
CA THR A 347 9.59 -13.44 6.71
C THR A 347 10.57 -13.83 7.81
N ASN A 348 10.51 -15.07 8.26
CA ASN A 348 11.44 -15.61 9.26
C ASN A 348 12.90 -15.71 8.76
N PHE A 349 13.12 -15.64 7.45
CA PHE A 349 14.42 -15.87 6.82
C PHE A 349 15.01 -14.64 6.16
N GLY A 350 14.32 -13.49 6.27
CA GLY A 350 14.77 -12.23 5.73
C GLY A 350 13.63 -11.37 5.23
N ARG A 351 13.99 -10.17 4.84
CA ARG A 351 13.05 -9.19 4.29
C ARG A 351 13.47 -8.81 2.88
N ILE A 352 12.49 -8.54 2.05
CA ILE A 352 12.68 -7.91 0.74
C ILE A 352 11.70 -6.76 0.61
N VAL A 353 12.18 -5.62 0.15
CA VAL A 353 11.35 -4.47 -0.18
C VAL A 353 11.00 -4.54 -1.66
N VAL A 354 9.72 -4.34 -1.97
CA VAL A 354 9.21 -4.30 -3.34
C VAL A 354 8.45 -3.01 -3.57
N VAL A 355 8.85 -2.27 -4.60
CA VAL A 355 8.13 -1.09 -5.08
C VAL A 355 7.64 -1.36 -6.49
N VAL A 356 6.33 -1.17 -6.70
CA VAL A 356 5.69 -1.23 -8.02
C VAL A 356 5.15 0.15 -8.33
N PHE A 357 5.57 0.73 -9.45
CA PHE A 357 5.02 1.95 -10.00
C PHE A 357 4.45 1.67 -11.39
N LEU A 358 3.24 2.14 -11.63
CA LEU A 358 2.51 2.00 -12.88
C LEU A 358 2.07 3.38 -13.36
N GLU A 359 2.15 3.60 -14.66
CA GLU A 359 1.56 4.78 -15.30
C GLU A 359 0.73 4.38 -16.52
N GLY A 360 -0.26 5.22 -16.87
CA GLY A 360 -1.11 4.95 -18.02
C GLY A 360 -2.54 5.44 -17.87
N GLY A 361 -3.48 4.67 -18.42
CA GLY A 361 -4.91 4.87 -18.27
C GLY A 361 -5.54 3.85 -17.32
N ARG A 362 -6.68 3.27 -17.71
CA ARG A 362 -7.25 2.12 -17.00
C ARG A 362 -6.61 0.83 -17.55
N PRO A 363 -6.21 -0.14 -16.74
CA PRO A 363 -6.48 -0.38 -15.31
C PRO A 363 -5.37 0.08 -14.34
N THR A 364 -4.60 1.12 -14.63
CA THR A 364 -3.51 1.62 -13.77
C THR A 364 -4.05 2.23 -12.47
N PHE A 365 -3.71 1.67 -11.32
CA PHE A 365 -4.08 2.17 -9.98
C PHE A 365 -3.35 1.39 -8.88
N GLY A 366 -3.32 1.94 -7.65
CA GLY A 366 -2.58 1.33 -6.54
C GLY A 366 -2.92 -0.12 -6.21
N PRO A 367 -4.21 -0.52 -6.12
CA PRO A 367 -4.56 -1.92 -5.93
C PRO A 367 -4.06 -2.86 -7.04
N LYS A 368 -3.87 -2.38 -8.29
CA LYS A 368 -3.24 -3.18 -9.36
C LYS A 368 -1.72 -3.32 -9.13
N ALA A 369 -1.07 -2.27 -8.65
CA ALA A 369 0.33 -2.35 -8.25
C ALA A 369 0.52 -3.34 -7.08
N ALA A 370 -0.40 -3.36 -6.11
CA ALA A 370 -0.39 -4.34 -5.02
C ALA A 370 -0.62 -5.78 -5.53
N GLU A 371 -1.50 -5.99 -6.51
CA GLU A 371 -1.70 -7.30 -7.16
C GLU A 371 -0.42 -7.80 -7.84
N ILE A 372 0.32 -6.91 -8.51
CA ILE A 372 1.60 -7.23 -9.15
C ILE A 372 2.64 -7.60 -8.09
N ALA A 373 2.75 -6.83 -7.00
CA ALA A 373 3.65 -7.19 -5.89
C ALA A 373 3.30 -8.55 -5.29
N GLY A 374 2.01 -8.88 -5.14
CA GLY A 374 1.57 -10.21 -4.70
C GLY A 374 2.03 -11.33 -5.62
N ARG A 375 1.95 -11.13 -6.94
CA ARG A 375 2.50 -12.10 -7.91
C ARG A 375 4.02 -12.26 -7.75
N MET A 376 4.74 -11.16 -7.56
CA MET A 376 6.18 -11.20 -7.34
C MET A 376 6.55 -11.96 -6.07
N TYR A 377 5.88 -11.69 -4.95
CA TYR A 377 6.09 -12.42 -3.69
C TYR A 377 5.79 -13.90 -3.84
N HIS A 378 4.71 -14.26 -4.53
CA HIS A 378 4.36 -15.65 -4.83
C HIS A 378 5.43 -16.34 -5.66
N ASN A 379 5.93 -15.68 -6.72
CA ASN A 379 7.00 -16.23 -7.54
C ASN A 379 8.28 -16.43 -6.73
N LEU A 380 8.65 -15.49 -5.86
CA LEU A 380 9.81 -15.63 -4.97
C LEU A 380 9.64 -16.78 -3.98
N TYR A 381 8.46 -16.92 -3.39
CA TYR A 381 8.14 -18.01 -2.47
C TYR A 381 8.21 -19.37 -3.16
N SER A 382 7.66 -19.48 -4.37
CA SER A 382 7.66 -20.70 -5.17
C SER A 382 9.07 -21.13 -5.63
N HIS A 383 10.04 -20.22 -5.61
CA HIS A 383 11.45 -20.49 -5.91
C HIS A 383 12.32 -20.57 -4.65
N ASP A 384 11.71 -20.82 -3.50
CA ASP A 384 12.39 -20.98 -2.22
C ASP A 384 13.28 -19.79 -1.80
N PHE A 385 13.01 -18.60 -2.35
CA PHE A 385 13.80 -17.39 -2.07
C PHE A 385 13.79 -17.00 -0.58
N PHE A 386 12.71 -17.32 0.11
CA PHE A 386 12.54 -17.04 1.54
C PHE A 386 12.99 -18.18 2.45
N LEU A 387 13.48 -19.29 1.91
CA LEU A 387 14.03 -20.36 2.73
C LEU A 387 15.46 -20.00 3.18
N ALA A 388 15.81 -20.43 4.40
CA ALA A 388 17.17 -20.25 4.90
C ALA A 388 18.16 -20.93 3.96
N LYS A 389 19.12 -20.18 3.43
CA LYS A 389 20.27 -20.79 2.76
C LYS A 389 20.98 -21.64 3.82
N PRO A 390 21.27 -22.93 3.55
CA PRO A 390 22.03 -23.73 4.48
C PRO A 390 23.33 -23.00 4.81
N ILE A 391 23.63 -22.85 6.11
CA ILE A 391 24.89 -22.29 6.57
C ILE A 391 25.95 -23.29 6.07
N VAL A 392 26.61 -22.96 4.96
CA VAL A 392 27.82 -23.70 4.54
C VAL A 392 28.83 -23.39 5.62
N PRO A 393 29.33 -24.40 6.38
CA PRO A 393 30.35 -24.14 7.38
C PRO A 393 31.54 -23.49 6.66
N GLU A 394 31.94 -22.33 7.15
CA GLU A 394 33.13 -21.64 6.65
C GLU A 394 34.29 -22.62 6.77
N ALA A 395 34.96 -22.91 5.65
CA ALA A 395 36.10 -23.84 5.64
C ALA A 395 37.10 -23.33 6.72
N PRO A 396 37.62 -24.22 7.58
CA PRO A 396 38.54 -23.82 8.63
C PRO A 396 39.70 -23.04 8.00
N VAL A 397 39.89 -21.80 8.44
CA VAL A 397 41.01 -20.98 8.04
C VAL A 397 42.28 -21.77 8.32
N PRO A 398 43.15 -22.03 7.32
CA PRO A 398 44.40 -22.76 7.56
C PRO A 398 45.18 -22.02 8.64
N ALA A 399 45.52 -22.74 9.71
CA ALA A 399 46.37 -22.19 10.76
C ALA A 399 47.66 -21.71 10.11
N ALA A 400 47.92 -20.40 10.18
CA ALA A 400 49.18 -19.84 9.71
C ALA A 400 50.34 -20.63 10.35
N ALA A 401 51.18 -21.18 9.51
CA ALA A 401 52.39 -21.85 9.94
C ALA A 401 53.17 -20.94 10.89
N ARG A 402 53.28 -21.31 12.14
CA ARG A 402 54.15 -20.64 13.09
C ARG A 402 55.58 -20.85 12.59
N ASP A 403 56.21 -19.78 12.09
CA ASP A 403 57.62 -19.77 11.80
C ASP A 403 58.40 -20.19 13.07
N ALA A 404 58.92 -21.37 13.01
CA ALA A 404 59.92 -21.82 13.93
C ALA A 404 61.29 -21.32 13.42
N SER A 405 61.70 -20.13 13.84
CA SER A 405 63.08 -19.69 13.71
C SER A 405 63.46 -18.80 14.85
N SER A 406 63.86 -19.44 15.96
CA SER A 406 64.77 -18.81 16.89
C SER A 406 65.51 -19.91 17.65
N THR A 407 66.66 -20.34 17.15
CA THR A 407 67.80 -20.81 17.90
C THR A 407 69.01 -20.55 17.02
N ASP A 408 69.72 -19.55 17.32
CA ASP A 408 71.11 -19.43 17.80
C ASP A 408 71.54 -17.98 17.82
#